data_a8fc8669db9b847511830f2d1debac0f
#
_entry.id   a8fc8669db9b847511830f2d1debac0f
#
_cell.length_a   1.000
_cell.length_b   1.000
_cell.length_c   1.000
_cell.angle_alpha   90.00
_cell.angle_beta   90.00
_cell.angle_gamma   90.00
#
_symmetry.space_group_name_H-M   'P 1'
#
loop_
_entity.id
_entity.type
_entity.pdbx_description
1 polymer ?
#
loop_
_entity_poly.entity_id
_entity_poly.type
_entity_poly.pdbx_seq_one_letter_code
_entity_poly.pdbx_strand_id
1 'polypeptide(L)'
;MERKDELTLLGSKTEYRQDYAPEVLESFVNKHPGNDYWVRFNCPEFTSLCPITGQPDFAEIRISYLPDVKMVESKSLKLYLFSFRNHGDFHEDCVNIIMKDLIKLMDPKYIEVTGIFTPRGGISIYPYCNYGRPGTCLLYTSPSPRDTR
;
A
#
# COMPACT_ATOMS: atom_id res chain seq x y z
N MET A 1 -15.64 -3.25 23.44
CA MET A 1 -15.42 -3.11 23.11
C MET A 1 -14.80 -2.58 22.63
N GLU A 2 -14.45 -2.40 22.49
CA GLU A 2 -14.13 -2.09 21.96
C GLU A 2 -13.10 -1.68 21.17
N ARG A 3 -12.79 -1.98 20.35
CA ARG A 3 -11.91 -1.74 19.30
C ARG A 3 -12.29 -0.62 18.45
N LYS A 4 -13.28 0.05 18.81
CA LYS A 4 -13.76 1.16 18.07
C LYS A 4 -12.76 2.27 17.95
N ASP A 5 -11.85 2.38 18.90
CA ASP A 5 -10.84 3.42 18.88
C ASP A 5 -9.81 3.18 17.81
N GLU A 6 -9.60 1.92 17.43
CA GLU A 6 -8.60 1.57 16.44
C GLU A 6 -9.20 1.35 15.07
N LEU A 7 -10.39 0.77 15.00
CA LEU A 7 -11.00 0.36 13.75
C LEU A 7 -12.38 0.97 13.65
N THR A 8 -12.43 2.22 13.23
CA THR A 8 -13.68 2.95 13.20
C THR A 8 -14.48 2.71 11.94
N LEU A 9 -13.87 2.15 10.89
CA LEU A 9 -14.58 1.96 9.63
C LEU A 9 -15.35 0.67 9.55
N LEU A 10 -15.01 -0.32 10.38
CA LEU A 10 -15.73 -1.59 10.36
C LEU A 10 -17.14 -1.39 10.87
N GLY A 11 -18.11 -1.81 10.08
CA GLY A 11 -19.51 -1.72 10.46
C GLY A 11 -20.12 -0.35 10.28
N SER A 12 -19.36 0.65 9.85
CA SER A 12 -19.89 1.97 9.62
C SER A 12 -20.26 2.13 8.15
N LYS A 13 -21.03 3.18 7.87
CA LYS A 13 -21.40 3.51 6.50
C LYS A 13 -20.15 3.91 5.74
N THR A 14 -19.97 3.35 4.55
CA THR A 14 -18.78 3.59 3.76
C THR A 14 -18.94 4.85 2.91
N GLU A 15 -17.90 5.66 2.92
CA GLU A 15 -17.83 6.85 2.08
C GLU A 15 -16.53 6.75 1.28
N TYR A 16 -16.65 6.75 -0.06
CA TYR A 16 -15.48 6.60 -0.93
C TYR A 16 -14.95 7.97 -1.31
N ARG A 17 -13.74 8.27 -0.83
CA ARG A 17 -13.04 9.50 -1.17
C ARG A 17 -12.32 9.29 -2.49
N GLN A 18 -12.45 10.23 -3.42
CA GLN A 18 -11.79 10.15 -4.72
C GLN A 18 -10.61 11.11 -4.83
N ASP A 19 -10.35 11.85 -3.77
CA ASP A 19 -9.16 12.68 -3.64
C ASP A 19 -8.25 12.04 -2.62
N TYR A 20 -6.95 12.14 -2.83
CA TYR A 20 -5.95 11.52 -1.99
C TYR A 20 -6.25 11.77 -0.51
N ALA A 21 -6.41 10.70 0.25
CA ALA A 21 -6.87 10.78 1.63
C ALA A 21 -6.13 9.77 2.52
N PRO A 22 -4.86 10.05 2.86
CA PRO A 22 -4.12 9.12 3.72
C PRO A 22 -4.70 9.00 5.12
N GLU A 23 -5.49 9.97 5.54
CA GLU A 23 -6.08 9.96 6.88
C GLU A 23 -7.14 8.87 7.05
N VAL A 24 -7.60 8.22 5.98
CA VAL A 24 -8.58 7.14 6.13
C VAL A 24 -7.94 5.83 6.57
N LEU A 25 -6.61 5.73 6.49
CA LEU A 25 -5.92 4.51 6.91
C LEU A 25 -6.07 4.29 8.40
N GLU A 26 -6.31 3.04 8.78
CA GLU A 26 -6.41 2.63 10.17
C GLU A 26 -5.51 1.44 10.42
N SER A 27 -5.02 1.33 11.65
CA SER A 27 -4.17 0.23 12.05
C SER A 27 -4.78 -0.48 13.26
N PHE A 28 -4.31 -1.71 13.49
CA PHE A 28 -4.67 -2.47 14.67
C PHE A 28 -3.44 -3.21 15.16
N VAL A 29 -3.54 -3.73 16.38
CA VAL A 29 -2.39 -4.34 17.05
C VAL A 29 -2.10 -5.71 16.46
N ASN A 30 -0.82 -5.96 16.17
CA ASN A 30 -0.34 -7.27 15.78
C ASN A 30 -0.28 -8.16 17.01
N LYS A 31 -0.98 -9.30 16.98
CA LYS A 31 -1.03 -10.21 18.12
C LYS A 31 0.16 -11.15 18.19
N HIS A 32 1.03 -11.12 17.19
CA HIS A 32 2.17 -12.03 17.11
C HIS A 32 3.47 -11.26 16.84
N PRO A 33 3.80 -10.27 17.68
CA PRO A 33 4.97 -9.43 17.37
C PRO A 33 6.30 -10.17 17.48
N GLY A 34 6.32 -11.33 18.15
CA GLY A 34 7.51 -12.13 18.25
C GLY A 34 7.77 -13.03 17.06
N ASN A 35 6.84 -13.11 16.12
CA ASN A 35 6.99 -13.91 14.91
C ASN A 35 7.21 -13.00 13.73
N ASP A 36 8.16 -13.37 12.87
CA ASP A 36 8.29 -12.68 11.60
C ASP A 36 7.46 -13.44 10.57
N TYR A 37 6.49 -12.78 10.01
CA TYR A 37 5.66 -13.36 8.97
C TYR A 37 5.28 -12.27 7.99
N TRP A 38 5.05 -12.68 6.75
CA TRP A 38 4.68 -11.75 5.68
C TRP A 38 3.18 -11.56 5.63
N VAL A 39 2.77 -10.31 5.47
CA VAL A 39 1.40 -9.96 5.09
C VAL A 39 1.47 -9.41 3.68
N ARG A 40 0.67 -9.97 2.78
CA ARG A 40 0.70 -9.58 1.38
C ARG A 40 -0.70 -9.21 0.91
N PHE A 41 -0.76 -8.09 0.20
CA PHE A 41 -1.99 -7.62 -0.41
C PHE A 41 -1.80 -7.57 -1.91
N ASN A 42 -2.79 -8.07 -2.64
CA ASN A 42 -2.92 -7.91 -4.08
C ASN A 42 -4.10 -7.00 -4.32
N CYS A 43 -3.87 -5.86 -4.95
CA CYS A 43 -4.90 -4.85 -5.17
C CYS A 43 -5.01 -4.57 -6.66
N PRO A 44 -5.82 -5.36 -7.39
CA PRO A 44 -5.81 -5.32 -8.86
C PRO A 44 -6.64 -4.20 -9.48
N GLU A 45 -7.33 -3.39 -8.67
CA GLU A 45 -8.26 -2.40 -9.20
C GLU A 45 -7.82 -0.96 -8.93
N PHE A 46 -6.53 -0.75 -8.80
CA PHE A 46 -6.00 0.58 -8.53
C PHE A 46 -6.11 1.48 -9.76
N THR A 47 -6.55 2.72 -9.54
CA THR A 47 -6.56 3.73 -10.61
C THR A 47 -6.01 5.04 -10.07
N SER A 48 -5.38 5.80 -10.96
CA SER A 48 -4.94 7.16 -10.69
C SER A 48 -5.05 7.94 -12.01
N LEU A 49 -4.65 9.20 -12.02
CA LEU A 49 -4.70 10.00 -13.23
C LEU A 49 -3.29 10.32 -13.70
N CYS A 50 -3.12 10.32 -15.01
CA CYS A 50 -1.89 10.82 -15.59
C CYS A 50 -1.82 12.33 -15.33
N PRO A 51 -0.73 12.85 -14.74
CA PRO A 51 -0.66 14.27 -14.44
C PRO A 51 -0.53 15.15 -15.67
N ILE A 52 -0.18 14.56 -16.81
CA ILE A 52 -0.01 15.31 -18.06
C ILE A 52 -1.31 15.37 -18.84
N THR A 53 -1.96 14.20 -19.03
CA THR A 53 -3.13 14.10 -19.92
C THR A 53 -4.45 14.05 -19.16
N GLY A 54 -4.42 13.77 -17.86
CA GLY A 54 -5.65 13.58 -17.08
C GLY A 54 -6.37 12.29 -17.37
N GLN A 55 -5.79 11.41 -18.17
CA GLN A 55 -6.41 10.11 -18.43
C GLN A 55 -6.18 9.16 -17.28
N PRO A 56 -7.11 8.23 -17.05
CA PRO A 56 -6.93 7.27 -15.96
C PRO A 56 -5.84 6.25 -16.28
N ASP A 57 -5.07 5.93 -15.24
CA ASP A 57 -4.10 4.85 -15.28
C ASP A 57 -4.62 3.73 -14.41
N PHE A 58 -4.38 2.50 -14.79
CA PHE A 58 -4.85 1.31 -14.09
C PHE A 58 -3.66 0.46 -13.70
N ALA A 59 -3.74 -0.14 -12.52
CA ALA A 59 -2.63 -0.95 -12.03
C ALA A 59 -3.09 -2.00 -11.05
N GLU A 60 -2.25 -3.01 -10.88
CA GLU A 60 -2.31 -3.88 -9.72
C GLU A 60 -1.23 -3.42 -8.77
N ILE A 61 -1.62 -3.13 -7.53
CA ILE A 61 -0.67 -2.75 -6.49
C ILE A 61 -0.46 -3.96 -5.61
N ARG A 62 0.79 -4.34 -5.41
CA ARG A 62 1.18 -5.43 -4.52
C ARG A 62 1.97 -4.87 -3.36
N ILE A 63 1.54 -5.21 -2.16
CA ILE A 63 2.15 -4.73 -0.93
C ILE A 63 2.52 -5.94 -0.10
N SER A 64 3.77 -6.00 0.34
CA SER A 64 4.23 -7.07 1.23
C SER A 64 4.99 -6.44 2.39
N TYR A 65 4.68 -6.85 3.61
CA TYR A 65 5.39 -6.27 4.75
C TYR A 65 5.52 -7.28 5.89
N LEU A 66 6.51 -7.03 6.74
CA LEU A 66 6.72 -7.75 7.99
C LEU A 66 6.25 -6.84 9.11
N PRO A 67 5.13 -7.15 9.75
CA PRO A 67 4.60 -6.26 10.78
C PRO A 67 5.43 -6.32 12.06
N ASP A 68 5.47 -5.21 12.77
CA ASP A 68 5.97 -5.16 14.12
C ASP A 68 4.78 -5.05 15.07
N VAL A 69 4.52 -3.87 15.62
CA VAL A 69 3.45 -3.68 16.59
C VAL A 69 2.09 -3.47 15.92
N LYS A 70 2.09 -2.83 14.76
CA LYS A 70 0.86 -2.41 14.08
C LYS A 70 0.69 -3.07 12.73
N MET A 71 -0.56 -3.29 12.37
CA MET A 71 -0.94 -3.83 11.07
C MET A 71 -1.98 -2.93 10.44
N VAL A 72 -2.00 -2.85 9.12
CA VAL A 72 -2.99 -2.04 8.42
C VAL A 72 -4.30 -2.81 8.32
N GLU A 73 -5.40 -2.11 8.55
CA GLU A 73 -6.73 -2.69 8.44
C GLU A 73 -7.16 -2.67 6.97
N SER A 74 -7.65 -3.80 6.47
CA SER A 74 -7.83 -4.00 5.03
C SER A 74 -8.92 -3.14 4.41
N LYS A 75 -10.01 -2.88 5.13
CA LYS A 75 -11.06 -2.02 4.58
C LYS A 75 -10.56 -0.58 4.43
N SER A 76 -9.80 -0.10 5.41
CA SER A 76 -9.23 1.24 5.32
C SER A 76 -8.20 1.32 4.20
N LEU A 77 -7.44 0.25 3.97
CA LEU A 77 -6.50 0.20 2.86
C LEU A 77 -7.24 0.31 1.53
N LYS A 78 -8.36 -0.39 1.40
CA LYS A 78 -9.18 -0.32 0.20
C LYS A 78 -9.65 1.11 -0.06
N LEU A 79 -10.15 1.78 0.98
CA LEU A 79 -10.62 3.16 0.84
C LEU A 79 -9.47 4.11 0.52
N TYR A 80 -8.32 3.87 1.12
CA TYR A 80 -7.13 4.67 0.87
C TYR A 80 -6.72 4.56 -0.60
N LEU A 81 -6.61 3.33 -1.12
CA LEU A 81 -6.21 3.14 -2.50
C LEU A 81 -7.24 3.72 -3.47
N PHE A 82 -8.52 3.62 -3.13
CA PHE A 82 -9.57 4.23 -3.94
C PHE A 82 -9.42 5.75 -4.01
N SER A 83 -8.88 6.36 -2.98
CA SER A 83 -8.73 7.81 -2.94
C SER A 83 -7.73 8.35 -3.97
N PHE A 84 -6.97 7.48 -4.63
CA PHE A 84 -6.07 7.90 -5.70
C PHE A 84 -6.78 8.09 -7.03
N ARG A 85 -8.06 7.74 -7.13
CA ARG A 85 -8.75 7.71 -8.42
C ARG A 85 -8.62 9.01 -9.20
N ASN A 86 -8.74 10.15 -8.55
CA ASN A 86 -8.61 11.43 -9.21
C ASN A 86 -7.31 12.14 -8.87
N HIS A 87 -6.35 11.40 -8.33
CA HIS A 87 -5.06 11.97 -7.94
C HIS A 87 -4.07 11.84 -9.09
N GLY A 88 -3.48 12.94 -9.50
CA GLY A 88 -2.57 12.97 -10.65
C GLY A 88 -1.12 12.84 -10.22
N ASP A 89 -0.57 11.63 -10.37
CA ASP A 89 0.84 11.38 -10.09
C ASP A 89 1.40 10.41 -11.12
N PHE A 90 2.71 10.48 -11.33
CA PHE A 90 3.38 9.47 -12.15
C PHE A 90 3.36 8.13 -11.43
N HIS A 91 3.52 7.06 -12.22
CA HIS A 91 3.48 5.68 -11.69
C HIS A 91 4.48 5.49 -10.55
N GLU A 92 5.69 6.02 -10.74
CA GLU A 92 6.76 5.89 -9.75
C GLU A 92 6.41 6.61 -8.45
N ASP A 93 5.75 7.76 -8.55
CA ASP A 93 5.34 8.50 -7.37
C ASP A 93 4.26 7.79 -6.59
N CYS A 94 3.31 7.17 -7.30
CA CYS A 94 2.20 6.46 -6.64
C CYS A 94 2.71 5.39 -5.68
N VAL A 95 3.64 4.53 -6.13
CA VAL A 95 4.11 3.44 -5.27
C VAL A 95 4.93 3.98 -4.10
N ASN A 96 5.68 5.05 -4.32
CA ASN A 96 6.47 5.65 -3.23
C ASN A 96 5.56 6.31 -2.19
N ILE A 97 4.52 6.98 -2.63
CA ILE A 97 3.55 7.60 -1.71
C ILE A 97 2.86 6.53 -0.87
N ILE A 98 2.43 5.44 -1.51
CA ILE A 98 1.77 4.34 -0.80
C ILE A 98 2.71 3.76 0.25
N MET A 99 3.97 3.51 -0.12
CA MET A 99 4.92 2.95 0.83
C MET A 99 5.14 3.89 2.01
N LYS A 100 5.34 5.18 1.74
CA LYS A 100 5.61 6.15 2.81
C LYS A 100 4.42 6.30 3.76
N ASP A 101 3.20 6.29 3.22
CA ASP A 101 2.01 6.38 4.07
C ASP A 101 1.89 5.15 4.96
N LEU A 102 2.19 3.96 4.43
CA LEU A 102 2.13 2.74 5.23
C LEU A 102 3.24 2.66 6.25
N ILE A 103 4.43 3.17 5.94
CA ILE A 103 5.51 3.26 6.93
C ILE A 103 5.07 4.16 8.09
N LYS A 104 4.48 5.31 7.76
CA LYS A 104 4.04 6.24 8.79
C LYS A 104 2.95 5.63 9.65
N LEU A 105 2.06 4.84 9.05
CA LEU A 105 0.98 4.21 9.78
C LEU A 105 1.46 3.11 10.71
N MET A 106 2.36 2.24 10.23
CA MET A 106 2.66 0.98 10.90
C MET A 106 4.06 0.88 11.50
N ASP A 107 5.02 1.61 10.97
CA ASP A 107 6.43 1.43 11.30
C ASP A 107 6.82 -0.05 11.22
N PRO A 108 6.66 -0.67 10.04
CA PRO A 108 6.91 -2.11 9.90
C PRO A 108 8.40 -2.41 9.93
N LYS A 109 8.75 -3.68 10.18
CA LYS A 109 10.15 -4.09 10.12
C LYS A 109 10.70 -3.99 8.71
N TYR A 110 9.86 -4.32 7.73
CA TYR A 110 10.21 -4.25 6.32
C TYR A 110 8.94 -4.11 5.50
N ILE A 111 9.01 -3.40 4.40
CA ILE A 111 7.88 -3.25 3.50
C ILE A 111 8.38 -3.07 2.07
N GLU A 112 7.62 -3.58 1.14
CA GLU A 112 7.85 -3.33 -0.28
C GLU A 112 6.52 -3.13 -0.98
N VAL A 113 6.54 -2.29 -2.02
CA VAL A 113 5.37 -1.97 -2.82
C VAL A 113 5.76 -2.06 -4.29
N THR A 114 4.95 -2.78 -5.06
CA THR A 114 5.13 -2.90 -6.51
C THR A 114 3.86 -2.42 -7.19
N GLY A 115 4.03 -1.63 -8.24
CA GLY A 115 2.93 -1.28 -9.12
C GLY A 115 3.08 -1.99 -10.45
N ILE A 116 2.04 -2.66 -10.91
CA ILE A 116 2.01 -3.30 -12.21
C ILE A 116 1.00 -2.53 -13.04
N PHE A 117 1.49 -1.52 -13.75
CA PHE A 117 0.62 -0.62 -14.51
C PHE A 117 0.36 -1.18 -15.91
N THR A 118 -0.86 -0.96 -16.38
CA THR A 118 -1.21 -1.41 -17.73
C THR A 118 -0.41 -0.62 -18.76
N PRO A 119 -0.07 -1.24 -19.91
CA PRO A 119 0.75 -0.58 -20.92
C PRO A 119 0.10 0.68 -21.47
N ARG A 120 0.93 1.67 -21.74
CA ARG A 120 0.54 2.89 -22.43
C ARG A 120 1.54 3.09 -23.56
N GLY A 121 1.02 3.17 -24.79
CA GLY A 121 1.90 3.28 -25.95
C GLY A 121 2.83 2.09 -26.11
N GLY A 122 2.41 0.92 -25.67
CA GLY A 122 3.23 -0.29 -25.78
C GLY A 122 4.27 -0.44 -24.69
N ILE A 123 4.30 0.45 -23.70
CA ILE A 123 5.29 0.39 -22.64
C ILE A 123 4.59 0.11 -21.31
N SER A 124 5.04 -0.94 -20.62
CA SER A 124 4.60 -1.25 -19.26
C SER A 124 5.64 -0.73 -18.27
N ILE A 125 5.17 -0.13 -17.19
CA ILE A 125 6.06 0.40 -16.16
C ILE A 125 5.72 -0.30 -14.86
N TYR A 126 6.73 -0.93 -14.24
CA TYR A 126 6.57 -1.67 -13.00
C TYR A 126 7.46 -1.08 -11.91
N PRO A 127 7.06 0.05 -11.32
CA PRO A 127 7.87 0.61 -10.25
C PRO A 127 7.84 -0.28 -9.01
N TYR A 128 8.97 -0.34 -8.33
CA TYR A 128 9.15 -1.16 -7.13
C TYR A 128 9.97 -0.37 -6.13
N CYS A 129 9.52 -0.34 -4.89
CA CYS A 129 10.27 0.30 -3.83
C CYS A 129 10.19 -0.55 -2.56
N ASN A 130 11.19 -0.41 -1.71
CA ASN A 130 11.22 -1.13 -0.45
C ASN A 130 11.88 -0.30 0.63
N TYR A 131 11.65 -0.69 1.87
CA TYR A 131 12.24 -0.03 3.02
C TYR A 131 12.38 -1.05 4.15
N GLY A 132 13.59 -1.15 4.69
CA GLY A 132 13.85 -1.94 5.89
C GLY A 132 14.25 -1.00 7.01
N ARG A 133 13.66 -1.21 8.19
CA ARG A 133 14.02 -0.41 9.35
C ARG A 133 15.53 -0.52 9.60
N PRO A 134 16.21 0.57 10.00
CA PRO A 134 17.64 0.48 10.32
C PRO A 134 17.92 -0.66 11.28
N GLY A 135 18.93 -1.47 10.97
CA GLY A 135 19.27 -2.66 11.76
C GLY A 135 18.51 -3.90 11.35
N THR A 136 17.59 -3.81 10.39
CA THR A 136 16.89 -4.99 9.89
C THR A 136 17.84 -5.91 9.18
N CYS A 137 17.75 -7.22 9.48
CA CYS A 137 18.59 -8.21 8.85
C CYS A 137 18.22 -8.36 7.38
N LEU A 138 19.25 -8.54 6.53
CA LEU A 138 19.02 -8.74 5.11
C LEU A 138 18.22 -9.99 4.80
N LEU A 139 18.13 -10.92 5.74
CA LEU A 139 17.32 -12.11 5.55
C LEU A 139 15.84 -11.79 5.38
N TYR A 140 15.42 -10.62 5.81
CA TYR A 140 14.03 -10.21 5.65
C TYR A 140 13.74 -9.63 4.28
N THR A 141 14.77 -9.40 3.47
CA THR A 141 14.57 -8.79 2.16
C THR A 141 13.86 -9.78 1.25
N SER A 142 12.72 -9.35 0.73
CA SER A 142 11.98 -10.15 -0.22
C SER A 142 12.64 -10.06 -1.60
N PRO A 143 12.56 -11.10 -2.43
CA PRO A 143 13.09 -10.99 -3.79
C PRO A 143 12.38 -9.89 -4.56
N SER A 144 13.11 -9.21 -5.44
CA SER A 144 12.51 -8.22 -6.30
C SER A 144 11.58 -8.92 -7.31
N PRO A 145 10.66 -8.18 -7.94
CA PRO A 145 9.78 -8.80 -8.94
C PRO A 145 10.52 -9.52 -10.04
N ARG A 146 11.73 -9.07 -10.38
CA ARG A 146 12.51 -9.75 -11.41
C ARG A 146 13.07 -11.07 -10.95
N ASP A 147 13.26 -11.23 -9.66
CA ASP A 147 13.87 -12.41 -9.08
C ASP A 147 12.85 -13.47 -8.72
N THR A 148 11.58 -13.14 -8.71
CA THR A 148 10.54 -14.12 -8.43
C THR A 148 10.23 -14.86 -9.70
N ARG A 149 10.27 -16.16 -9.65
CA ARG A 149 10.02 -16.97 -10.85
C ARG A 149 8.91 -17.90 -10.60
#